data_5a0e77ea4ac4a514f8b091ff602f36c9
#
_entry.id   5a0e77ea4ac4a514f8b091ff602f36c9
#
_cell.length_a   1.000
_cell.length_b   1.000
_cell.length_c   1.000
_cell.angle_alpha   90.00
_cell.angle_beta   90.00
_cell.angle_gamma   90.00
#
_symmetry.space_group_name_H-M   'P 1'
#
loop_
_entity.id
_entity.type
_entity.pdbx_description
1 polymer ?
#
loop_
_entity_poly.entity_id
_entity_poly.type
_entity_poly.pdbx_seq_one_letter_code
_entity_poly.pdbx_strand_id
1 'polypeptide(L)' 'MTTYIVEYKKAFGAGAMPEEMEFFDKDEATWFERAMKRSNYITKLIKKTP' A
#
# COMPACT_ATOMS: atom_id res chain seq x y z
N MET A 1 -10.10 5.16 16.11
CA MET A 1 -8.99 5.65 15.31
C MET A 1 -9.01 5.03 13.90
N THR A 2 -8.71 5.83 12.91
CA THR A 2 -8.69 5.37 11.54
C THR A 2 -7.30 4.89 11.14
N THR A 3 -7.22 3.73 10.54
CA THR A 3 -5.96 3.17 10.07
C THR A 3 -6.02 3.03 8.56
N TYR A 4 -4.91 3.30 7.91
CA TYR A 4 -4.79 3.17 6.47
C TYR A 4 -3.82 2.05 6.15
N ILE A 5 -4.25 1.13 5.30
CA ILE A 5 -3.40 0.00 4.91
C ILE A 5 -3.13 0.09 3.42
N VAL A 6 -1.86 0.06 3.07
CA VAL A 6 -1.45 0.03 1.67
C VAL A 6 -1.01 -1.39 1.35
N GLU A 7 -1.78 -2.05 0.51
CA GLU A 7 -1.44 -3.37 0.02
C GLU A 7 -0.66 -3.21 -1.28
N TYR A 8 0.48 -3.86 -1.37
CA TYR A 8 1.33 -3.73 -2.55
C TYR A 8 1.93 -5.07 -2.94
N LYS A 9 2.13 -5.25 -4.24
CA LYS A 9 2.80 -6.42 -4.78
C LYS A 9 3.52 -6.03 -6.06
N LYS A 10 4.57 -6.78 -6.41
CA LYS A 10 5.32 -6.52 -7.64
C LYS A 10 4.42 -6.75 -8.86
N ALA A 11 4.46 -5.79 -9.81
CA ALA A 11 3.69 -5.92 -11.03
C ALA A 11 4.22 -7.02 -11.93
N PHE A 12 5.54 -7.23 -11.88
CA PHE A 12 6.21 -8.28 -12.65
C PHE A 12 6.91 -9.24 -11.71
N GLY A 13 6.48 -10.46 -11.70
CA GLY A 13 7.10 -11.46 -10.84
C GLY A 13 6.13 -12.56 -10.56
N ALA A 14 6.35 -13.72 -11.16
CA ALA A 14 5.54 -14.89 -10.90
C ALA A 14 5.76 -15.32 -9.45
N GLY A 15 4.67 -15.51 -8.73
CA GLY A 15 4.74 -15.99 -7.36
C GLY A 15 5.00 -14.92 -6.31
N ALA A 16 4.98 -13.64 -6.68
CA ALA A 16 5.13 -12.57 -5.70
C ALA A 16 3.90 -12.49 -4.83
N MET A 17 4.09 -12.57 -3.52
CA MET A 17 2.99 -12.45 -2.57
C MET A 17 2.77 -10.99 -2.21
N PRO A 18 1.50 -10.56 -2.07
CA PRO A 18 1.22 -9.18 -1.68
C PRO A 18 1.68 -8.93 -0.24
N GLU A 19 2.13 -7.70 0.00
CA GLU A 19 2.51 -7.27 1.33
C GLU A 19 1.64 -6.09 1.74
N GLU A 20 1.56 -5.83 3.02
CA GLU A 20 0.76 -4.75 3.54
C GLU A 20 1.57 -3.88 4.49
N MET A 21 1.31 -2.57 4.44
CA MET A 21 1.89 -1.63 5.40
C MET A 21 0.76 -0.83 6.04
N GLU A 22 0.84 -0.69 7.34
CA GLU A 22 -0.17 0.04 8.11
C GLU A 22 0.31 1.44 8.45
N PHE A 23 -0.55 2.41 8.23
CA PHE A 23 -0.28 3.81 8.52
C PHE A 23 -1.42 4.40 9.33
N PHE A 24 -1.09 5.35 10.18
CA PHE A 24 -2.11 6.07 10.95
C PHE A 24 -2.42 7.43 10.34
N ASP A 25 -1.65 7.85 9.36
CA ASP A 25 -1.79 9.12 8.68
C ASP A 25 -2.07 8.89 7.20
N LYS A 26 -3.13 9.51 6.71
CA LYS A 26 -3.51 9.36 5.31
C LYS A 26 -2.42 9.88 4.36
N ASP A 27 -1.78 10.97 4.73
CA ASP A 27 -0.74 11.55 3.89
C ASP A 27 0.46 10.60 3.76
N GLU A 28 0.84 9.96 4.84
CA GLU A 28 1.92 8.98 4.81
C GLU A 28 1.55 7.79 3.93
N ALA A 29 0.32 7.31 4.06
CA ALA A 29 -0.14 6.19 3.24
C ALA A 29 -0.13 6.56 1.76
N THR A 30 -0.58 7.77 1.44
CA THR A 30 -0.60 8.26 0.06
C THR A 30 0.81 8.37 -0.51
N TRP A 31 1.76 8.87 0.28
CA TRP A 31 3.15 8.97 -0.12
C TRP A 31 3.75 7.61 -0.41
N PHE A 32 3.48 6.66 0.48
CA PHE A 32 3.97 5.30 0.30
C PHE A 32 3.39 4.67 -0.96
N GLU A 33 2.09 4.85 -1.17
CA GLU A 33 1.44 4.33 -2.36
C GLU A 33 2.07 4.89 -3.63
N ARG A 34 2.31 6.20 -3.67
CA ARG A 34 2.94 6.82 -4.83
C ARG A 34 4.35 6.30 -5.08
N ALA A 35 5.11 6.14 -4.02
CA ALA A 35 6.47 5.64 -4.13
C ALA A 35 6.47 4.21 -4.69
N MET A 36 5.55 3.39 -4.25
CA MET A 36 5.44 2.03 -4.74
C MET A 36 4.99 1.97 -6.18
N LYS A 37 4.07 2.84 -6.59
CA LYS A 37 3.65 2.90 -7.98
C LYS A 37 4.80 3.27 -8.90
N ARG A 38 5.67 4.16 -8.45
CA ARG A 38 6.86 4.54 -9.21
C ARG A 38 7.84 3.38 -9.37
N SER A 39 7.81 2.45 -8.43
CA SER A 39 8.68 1.28 -8.45
C SER A 39 8.04 0.08 -9.13
N ASN A 40 6.99 0.32 -9.93
CA ASN A 40 6.28 -0.73 -10.66
C ASN A 40 5.58 -1.73 -9.75
N TYR A 41 5.03 -1.25 -8.65
CA TYR A 41 4.21 -2.07 -7.77
C TYR A 41 2.74 -1.78 -8.03
N ILE A 42 1.93 -2.80 -7.86
CA ILE A 42 0.47 -2.64 -7.86
C ILE A 42 0.08 -2.34 -6.42
N THR A 43 -0.59 -1.21 -6.20
CA THR A 43 -0.94 -0.78 -4.86
C THR A 43 -2.44 -0.64 -4.69
N LYS A 44 -2.89 -0.83 -3.46
CA LYS A 44 -4.28 -0.65 -3.10
C LYS A 44 -4.35 -0.02 -1.71
N LEU A 45 -5.05 1.11 -1.62
CA LEU A 45 -5.23 1.80 -0.34
C LEU A 45 -6.56 1.37 0.27
N ILE A 46 -6.48 0.90 1.51
CA ILE A 46 -7.66 0.45 2.24
C ILE A 46 -7.77 1.29 3.50
N LYS A 47 -8.95 1.86 3.72
CA LYS A 47 -9.22 2.62 4.93
C LYS A 47 -9.96 1.72 5.91
N LYS A 48 -9.40 1.54 7.09
CA LYS A 48 -10.05 0.78 8.15
C LYS A 48 -10.48 1.72 9.27
N THR A 49 -11.77 1.74 9.53
CA THR A 49 -12.32 2.44 10.68
C THR A 49 -12.81 1.40 11.66
N PRO A 50 -12.47 1.56 12.95
CA PRO A 50 -12.95 0.63 13.98
C PRO A 50 -14.46 0.76 14.20
#